data_4c306fb17791334a140eafb904f71001
#
_entry.id   4c306fb17791334a140eafb904f71001
#
_cell.length_a   1.000
_cell.length_b   1.000
_cell.length_c   1.000
_cell.angle_alpha   90.00
_cell.angle_beta   90.00
_cell.angle_gamma   90.00
#
_symmetry.space_group_name_H-M   'P 1'
#
loop_
_entity.id
_entity.type
_entity.pdbx_description
1 polymer ?
#
loop_
_entity_poly.entity_id
_entity_poly.type
_entity_poly.pdbx_seq_one_letter_code
_entity_poly.pdbx_strand_id
1 'polypeptide(L)'
;AYPSRFITICENGHMNDFPWSWWVHNGSSTCKGTLRMYSTGNTSTLADMWVECSCGAKRSMSGATQKENFEGMTCSGHHPFRPHHKNEKCDKILIPSQRGASNVYFPVMRSAISIPPWINPLYNLIDEHLRLIDSYEEDFGDMGLDKAYQKFFSAFTREEFDAALLRRRQNIKEFTEIKQMEY
;
A
#
# COMPACT_ATOMS: atom_id res chain seq x y z
N ALA A 1 22.10 -10.69 7.00
CA ALA A 1 21.19 -10.34 8.11
C ALA A 1 19.76 -10.31 7.56
N TYR A 2 18.83 -10.90 8.25
CA TYR A 2 17.41 -10.90 7.88
C TYR A 2 16.66 -9.90 8.75
N PRO A 3 15.69 -9.14 8.21
CA PRO A 3 14.86 -8.26 9.01
C PRO A 3 14.03 -9.09 10.00
N SER A 4 13.94 -8.61 11.24
CA SER A 4 13.13 -9.26 12.26
C SER A 4 11.65 -9.27 11.90
N ARG A 5 10.96 -10.35 12.25
CA ARG A 5 9.49 -10.43 12.18
C ARG A 5 8.82 -9.81 13.40
N PHE A 6 9.57 -9.57 14.49
CA PHE A 6 9.04 -9.10 15.74
C PHE A 6 9.25 -7.60 15.88
N ILE A 7 8.22 -6.93 16.30
CA ILE A 7 8.17 -5.50 16.59
C ILE A 7 7.41 -5.30 17.89
N THR A 8 7.47 -4.10 18.43
CA THR A 8 6.60 -3.67 19.52
C THR A 8 5.80 -2.46 19.10
N ILE A 9 4.55 -2.40 19.52
CA ILE A 9 3.61 -1.32 19.27
C ILE A 9 3.02 -0.84 20.60
N CYS A 10 2.35 0.29 20.59
CA CYS A 10 1.57 0.77 21.73
C CYS A 10 0.20 1.31 21.28
N GLU A 11 -0.69 1.55 22.23
CA GLU A 11 -2.03 2.07 21.98
C GLU A 11 -2.05 3.46 21.30
N ASN A 12 -0.99 4.26 21.49
CA ASN A 12 -0.84 5.57 20.85
C ASN A 12 -0.27 5.48 19.42
N GLY A 13 -0.10 4.27 18.90
CA GLY A 13 0.34 4.04 17.53
C GLY A 13 1.86 4.17 17.31
N HIS A 14 2.67 4.20 18.33
CA HIS A 14 4.12 4.13 18.18
C HIS A 14 4.56 2.70 17.85
N MET A 15 5.63 2.59 17.08
CA MET A 15 6.19 1.31 16.67
C MET A 15 7.70 1.31 16.92
N ASN A 16 8.20 0.25 17.51
CA ASN A 16 9.61 0.07 17.83
C ASN A 16 10.10 -1.30 17.39
N ASP A 17 11.38 -1.43 17.25
CA ASP A 17 12.00 -2.75 17.15
C ASP A 17 11.74 -3.58 18.39
N PHE A 18 11.76 -4.90 18.23
CA PHE A 18 11.65 -5.80 19.38
C PHE A 18 12.86 -5.59 20.31
N PRO A 19 12.65 -5.47 21.63
CA PRO A 19 13.72 -5.16 22.58
C PRO A 19 14.57 -6.40 22.91
N TRP A 20 15.37 -6.83 21.96
CA TRP A 20 16.15 -8.07 22.01
C TRP A 20 17.04 -8.19 23.22
N SER A 21 17.76 -7.13 23.57
CA SER A 21 18.65 -7.12 24.73
C SER A 21 17.88 -7.30 26.03
N TRP A 22 16.77 -6.58 26.17
CA TRP A 22 15.89 -6.70 27.33
C TRP A 22 15.29 -8.11 27.42
N TRP A 23 14.86 -8.66 26.29
CA TRP A 23 14.26 -10.00 26.23
C TRP A 23 15.23 -11.07 26.69
N VAL A 24 16.45 -11.08 26.16
CA VAL A 24 17.45 -12.12 26.43
C VAL A 24 17.97 -12.08 27.86
N HIS A 25 18.03 -10.88 28.46
CA HIS A 25 18.51 -10.69 29.84
C HIS A 25 17.39 -10.66 30.88
N ASN A 26 16.15 -10.90 30.45
CA ASN A 26 14.96 -10.91 31.30
C ASN A 26 14.74 -9.59 32.07
N GLY A 27 15.02 -8.46 31.45
CA GLY A 27 14.91 -7.12 32.02
C GLY A 27 15.94 -6.14 31.47
N SER A 28 16.07 -4.99 32.15
CA SER A 28 17.05 -3.98 31.78
C SER A 28 18.48 -4.51 31.97
N SER A 29 19.32 -4.32 30.98
CA SER A 29 20.70 -4.77 30.96
C SER A 29 21.64 -3.72 30.38
N THR A 30 22.80 -3.54 30.98
CA THR A 30 23.91 -2.72 30.43
C THR A 30 24.82 -3.50 29.50
N CYS A 31 24.49 -4.78 29.23
CA CYS A 31 25.27 -5.65 28.38
C CYS A 31 25.31 -5.14 26.93
N LYS A 32 26.51 -5.03 26.36
CA LYS A 32 26.76 -4.67 24.95
C LYS A 32 27.15 -5.86 24.09
N GLY A 33 26.87 -7.07 24.56
CA GLY A 33 27.18 -8.31 23.86
C GLY A 33 26.41 -8.43 22.54
N THR A 34 27.00 -9.17 21.61
CA THR A 34 26.36 -9.45 20.31
C THR A 34 25.24 -10.47 20.48
N LEU A 35 24.09 -10.19 19.89
CA LEU A 35 22.93 -11.07 19.93
C LEU A 35 22.88 -11.95 18.69
N ARG A 36 22.55 -13.21 18.89
CA ARG A 36 22.38 -14.21 17.85
C ARG A 36 21.03 -14.91 18.00
N MET A 37 20.29 -15.06 16.91
CA MET A 37 19.06 -15.85 16.89
C MET A 37 19.29 -17.13 16.08
N TYR A 38 18.78 -18.24 16.58
CA TYR A 38 18.85 -19.54 15.93
C TYR A 38 17.61 -20.38 16.27
N SER A 39 17.36 -21.41 15.49
CA SER A 39 16.30 -22.39 15.75
C SER A 39 16.93 -23.74 16.07
N THR A 40 16.40 -24.44 17.08
CA THR A 40 16.89 -25.75 17.52
C THR A 40 16.01 -26.90 17.03
N GLY A 41 14.78 -26.61 16.54
CA GLY A 41 13.80 -27.62 16.13
C GLY A 41 13.50 -27.64 14.65
N ASN A 42 12.83 -28.71 14.23
CA ASN A 42 12.30 -28.87 12.88
C ASN A 42 10.93 -28.23 12.70
N THR A 43 10.35 -27.71 13.78
CA THR A 43 9.07 -27.01 13.77
C THR A 43 9.28 -25.52 13.75
N SER A 44 8.43 -24.77 13.02
CA SER A 44 8.52 -23.32 12.94
C SER A 44 7.86 -22.62 14.13
N THR A 45 7.88 -23.23 15.32
CA THR A 45 7.28 -22.66 16.51
C THR A 45 8.19 -21.62 17.18
N LEU A 46 7.59 -20.67 17.90
CA LEU A 46 8.36 -19.68 18.66
C LEU A 46 9.18 -20.33 19.80
N ALA A 47 8.75 -21.47 20.30
CA ALA A 47 9.45 -22.20 21.35
C ALA A 47 10.82 -22.72 20.87
N ASP A 48 10.95 -23.06 19.61
CA ASP A 48 12.18 -23.56 19.00
C ASP A 48 13.17 -22.46 18.62
N MET A 49 12.70 -21.22 18.62
CA MET A 49 13.55 -20.06 18.32
C MET A 49 14.20 -19.56 19.61
N TRP A 50 15.51 -19.42 19.59
CA TRP A 50 16.31 -18.96 20.71
C TRP A 50 17.09 -17.71 20.35
N VAL A 51 17.18 -16.81 21.31
CA VAL A 51 18.07 -15.65 21.26
C VAL A 51 19.16 -15.84 22.31
N GLU A 52 20.40 -15.66 21.92
CA GLU A 52 21.58 -15.81 22.77
C GLU A 52 22.45 -14.56 22.66
N CYS A 53 22.97 -14.15 23.82
CA CYS A 53 23.94 -13.07 23.90
C CYS A 53 25.35 -13.64 24.09
N SER A 54 26.36 -12.98 23.56
CA SER A 54 27.77 -13.38 23.75
C SER A 54 28.22 -13.40 25.20
N CYS A 55 27.47 -12.82 26.14
CA CYS A 55 27.71 -12.93 27.57
C CYS A 55 27.24 -14.26 28.17
N GLY A 56 26.59 -15.14 27.41
CA GLY A 56 26.05 -16.43 27.85
C GLY A 56 24.56 -16.41 28.21
N ALA A 57 23.92 -15.23 28.31
CA ALA A 57 22.48 -15.16 28.51
C ALA A 57 21.74 -15.68 27.27
N LYS A 58 20.74 -16.53 27.47
CA LYS A 58 19.90 -17.06 26.37
C LYS A 58 18.45 -17.20 26.82
N ARG A 59 17.52 -16.97 25.88
CA ARG A 59 16.09 -17.12 26.11
C ARG A 59 15.37 -17.59 24.85
N SER A 60 14.40 -18.50 25.03
CA SER A 60 13.49 -18.90 23.95
C SER A 60 12.53 -17.75 23.60
N MET A 61 12.05 -17.73 22.36
CA MET A 61 10.98 -16.82 21.90
C MET A 61 9.58 -17.27 22.35
N SER A 62 9.48 -18.35 23.12
CA SER A 62 8.22 -18.74 23.75
C SER A 62 7.68 -17.61 24.62
N GLY A 63 6.43 -17.21 24.39
CA GLY A 63 5.81 -16.08 25.07
C GLY A 63 6.26 -14.68 24.62
N ALA A 64 7.08 -14.58 23.56
CA ALA A 64 7.56 -13.29 23.06
C ALA A 64 6.46 -12.36 22.49
N THR A 65 5.25 -12.88 22.30
CA THR A 65 4.08 -12.10 21.87
C THR A 65 3.12 -11.78 23.01
N GLN A 66 3.42 -12.21 24.22
CA GLN A 66 2.59 -11.97 25.39
C GLN A 66 3.01 -10.66 26.06
N LYS A 67 2.08 -9.73 26.25
CA LYS A 67 2.35 -8.40 26.85
C LYS A 67 2.83 -8.49 28.30
N GLU A 68 2.43 -9.51 29.02
CA GLU A 68 2.78 -9.77 30.41
C GLU A 68 4.30 -9.92 30.59
N ASN A 69 4.97 -10.46 29.56
CA ASN A 69 6.44 -10.60 29.58
C ASN A 69 7.20 -9.28 29.36
N PHE A 70 6.50 -8.17 29.15
CA PHE A 70 7.06 -6.83 28.92
C PHE A 70 6.61 -5.81 29.96
N GLU A 71 6.10 -6.29 31.10
CA GLU A 71 5.76 -5.43 32.23
C GLU A 71 6.96 -4.63 32.68
N GLY A 72 6.77 -3.34 32.94
CA GLY A 72 7.83 -2.41 33.29
C GLY A 72 8.59 -1.78 32.12
N MET A 73 8.27 -2.19 30.87
CA MET A 73 8.82 -1.57 29.68
C MET A 73 7.85 -0.58 29.06
N THR A 74 8.27 0.69 28.98
CA THR A 74 7.47 1.76 28.40
C THR A 74 7.85 2.05 26.97
N CYS A 75 6.91 2.63 26.21
CA CYS A 75 7.11 3.02 24.83
C CYS A 75 8.11 4.17 24.71
N SER A 76 9.00 4.09 23.70
CA SER A 76 9.94 5.17 23.40
C SER A 76 9.36 6.31 22.56
N GLY A 77 8.08 6.23 22.17
CA GLY A 77 7.43 7.25 21.35
C GLY A 77 7.92 7.35 19.92
N HIS A 78 8.45 6.27 19.35
CA HIS A 78 9.06 6.27 18.03
C HIS A 78 8.05 6.03 16.91
N HIS A 79 8.20 6.80 15.80
CA HIS A 79 7.43 6.65 14.56
C HIS A 79 8.38 6.31 13.40
N PRO A 80 8.61 5.03 13.06
CA PRO A 80 9.58 4.63 12.05
C PRO A 80 9.25 5.13 10.63
N PHE A 81 7.97 5.41 10.37
CA PHE A 81 7.48 5.96 9.09
C PHE A 81 7.57 7.50 8.99
N ARG A 82 8.09 8.16 10.04
CA ARG A 82 8.32 9.61 10.08
C ARG A 82 9.78 9.89 10.44
N PRO A 83 10.73 9.74 9.50
CA PRO A 83 12.17 9.76 9.82
C PRO A 83 12.67 11.08 10.43
N HIS A 84 11.96 12.17 10.22
CA HIS A 84 12.31 13.48 10.78
C HIS A 84 11.52 13.87 12.05
N HIS A 85 10.65 12.99 12.50
CA HIS A 85 9.85 13.24 13.71
C HIS A 85 10.63 12.84 14.96
N LYS A 86 10.69 13.75 15.94
CA LYS A 86 11.31 13.43 17.24
C LYS A 86 10.40 12.45 17.99
N ASN A 87 11.02 11.57 18.77
CA ASN A 87 10.28 10.66 19.63
C ASN A 87 9.40 11.45 20.61
N GLU A 88 8.17 11.03 20.75
CA GLU A 88 7.19 11.62 21.64
C GLU A 88 7.32 11.00 23.04
N LYS A 89 6.93 11.74 24.08
CA LYS A 89 6.81 11.15 25.40
C LYS A 89 5.61 10.22 25.44
N CYS A 90 5.83 8.97 25.78
CA CYS A 90 4.78 7.96 25.87
C CYS A 90 4.98 7.07 27.10
N ASP A 91 3.94 6.94 27.88
CA ASP A 91 3.89 6.13 29.11
C ASP A 91 3.19 4.77 28.90
N LYS A 92 2.74 4.51 27.67
CA LYS A 92 2.00 3.29 27.35
C LYS A 92 2.90 2.07 27.35
N ILE A 93 2.33 0.95 27.78
CA ILE A 93 2.97 -0.35 27.77
C ILE A 93 3.20 -0.80 26.33
N LEU A 94 4.34 -1.42 26.09
CA LEU A 94 4.66 -2.03 24.81
C LEU A 94 3.91 -3.35 24.62
N ILE A 95 3.32 -3.51 23.45
CA ILE A 95 2.64 -4.72 23.03
C ILE A 95 3.50 -5.38 21.97
N PRO A 96 4.10 -6.54 22.24
CA PRO A 96 4.85 -7.26 21.23
C PRO A 96 3.93 -7.80 20.15
N SER A 97 4.36 -7.70 18.91
CA SER A 97 3.58 -8.15 17.76
C SER A 97 4.48 -8.68 16.64
N GLN A 98 3.89 -9.36 15.70
CA GLN A 98 4.58 -9.72 14.45
C GLN A 98 4.29 -8.69 13.36
N ARG A 99 5.24 -8.44 12.50
CA ARG A 99 5.02 -7.65 11.29
C ARG A 99 3.92 -8.29 10.45
N GLY A 100 2.94 -7.49 10.07
CA GLY A 100 1.78 -7.97 9.30
C GLY A 100 0.64 -8.55 10.15
N ALA A 101 0.75 -8.50 11.49
CA ALA A 101 -0.37 -8.83 12.36
C ALA A 101 -1.49 -7.78 12.24
N SER A 102 -2.74 -8.19 12.45
CA SER A 102 -3.93 -7.32 12.24
C SER A 102 -4.04 -6.13 13.19
N ASN A 103 -3.26 -6.13 14.26
CA ASN A 103 -3.17 -5.03 15.24
C ASN A 103 -2.04 -4.03 14.94
N VAL A 104 -1.33 -4.21 13.83
CA VAL A 104 -0.29 -3.31 13.35
C VAL A 104 -0.87 -2.39 12.27
N TYR A 105 -0.16 -1.32 11.92
CA TYR A 105 -0.59 -0.41 10.86
C TYR A 105 -0.76 -1.09 9.51
N PHE A 106 -1.90 -0.86 8.90
CA PHE A 106 -2.15 -1.16 7.50
C PHE A 106 -2.30 0.14 6.71
N PRO A 107 -1.74 0.21 5.50
CA PRO A 107 -2.02 1.33 4.63
C PRO A 107 -3.51 1.34 4.29
N VAL A 108 -4.13 2.52 4.32
CA VAL A 108 -5.48 2.71 3.79
C VAL A 108 -5.36 2.69 2.27
N MET A 109 -5.62 1.52 1.69
CA MET A 109 -5.66 1.39 0.23
C MET A 109 -7.03 1.79 -0.28
N ARG A 110 -7.05 2.68 -1.26
CA ARG A 110 -8.24 3.01 -2.03
C ARG A 110 -7.99 2.55 -3.46
N SER A 111 -8.80 1.62 -3.94
CA SER A 111 -8.80 1.19 -5.32
C SER A 111 -9.94 1.89 -6.05
N ALA A 112 -9.65 2.55 -7.15
CA ALA A 112 -10.63 3.05 -8.07
C ALA A 112 -10.43 2.34 -9.41
N ILE A 113 -11.49 1.69 -9.91
CA ILE A 113 -11.50 1.14 -11.25
C ILE A 113 -12.17 2.21 -12.14
N SER A 114 -11.40 2.81 -13.02
CA SER A 114 -11.97 3.59 -14.11
C SER A 114 -12.45 2.61 -15.16
N ILE A 115 -13.77 2.55 -15.35
CA ILE A 115 -14.35 1.80 -16.47
C ILE A 115 -14.26 2.72 -17.70
N PRO A 116 -13.44 2.36 -18.69
CA PRO A 116 -13.32 3.16 -19.89
C PRO A 116 -14.69 3.27 -20.58
N PRO A 117 -15.05 4.44 -21.13
CA PRO A 117 -16.34 4.65 -21.79
C PRO A 117 -16.55 3.77 -23.04
N TRP A 118 -15.51 3.13 -23.55
CA TRP A 118 -15.55 2.25 -24.73
C TRP A 118 -16.20 0.87 -24.53
N ILE A 119 -16.77 0.59 -23.35
CA ILE A 119 -17.65 -0.58 -23.17
C ILE A 119 -19.03 -0.32 -23.80
N ASN A 120 -19.40 0.92 -24.01
CA ASN A 120 -20.62 1.28 -24.70
C ASN A 120 -20.47 1.06 -26.21
N PRO A 121 -21.41 0.37 -26.87
CA PRO A 121 -21.38 0.10 -28.31
C PRO A 121 -21.17 1.37 -29.15
N LEU A 122 -21.73 2.50 -28.75
CA LEU A 122 -21.56 3.79 -29.43
C LEU A 122 -20.09 4.27 -29.42
N TYR A 123 -19.38 4.13 -28.30
CA TYR A 123 -17.97 4.52 -28.22
C TYR A 123 -17.06 3.61 -29.06
N ASN A 124 -17.35 2.31 -29.11
CA ASN A 124 -16.61 1.37 -29.96
C ASN A 124 -16.80 1.75 -31.46
N LEU A 125 -18.04 2.09 -31.83
CA LEU A 125 -18.34 2.49 -33.18
C LEU A 125 -17.70 3.85 -33.56
N ILE A 126 -17.64 4.79 -32.61
CA ILE A 126 -16.93 6.06 -32.78
C ILE A 126 -15.42 5.81 -32.96
N ASP A 127 -14.82 4.92 -32.15
CA ASP A 127 -13.41 4.61 -32.29
C ASP A 127 -13.04 3.96 -33.60
N GLU A 128 -13.90 3.06 -34.08
CA GLU A 128 -13.74 2.41 -35.39
C GLU A 128 -13.76 3.41 -36.54
N HIS A 129 -14.62 4.42 -36.44
CA HIS A 129 -14.85 5.40 -37.50
C HIS A 129 -14.24 6.78 -37.24
N LEU A 130 -13.47 6.97 -36.18
CA LEU A 130 -12.97 8.28 -35.73
C LEU A 130 -12.22 9.03 -36.84
N ARG A 131 -11.34 8.35 -37.55
CA ARG A 131 -10.60 8.96 -38.67
C ARG A 131 -11.48 9.42 -39.80
N LEU A 132 -12.55 8.68 -40.07
CA LEU A 132 -13.53 9.07 -41.10
C LEU A 132 -14.38 10.27 -40.65
N ILE A 133 -14.78 10.28 -39.37
CA ILE A 133 -15.51 11.41 -38.77
C ILE A 133 -14.67 12.69 -38.90
N ASP A 134 -13.39 12.61 -38.49
CA ASP A 134 -12.48 13.76 -38.55
C ASP A 134 -12.27 14.23 -40.04
N SER A 135 -12.08 13.32 -40.95
CA SER A 135 -11.96 13.67 -42.40
C SER A 135 -13.24 14.32 -42.96
N TYR A 136 -14.42 13.80 -42.59
CA TYR A 136 -15.69 14.41 -43.03
C TYR A 136 -15.89 15.81 -42.42
N GLU A 137 -15.45 16.02 -41.20
CA GLU A 137 -15.52 17.33 -40.54
C GLU A 137 -14.51 18.31 -41.14
N GLU A 138 -13.29 17.89 -41.44
CA GLU A 138 -12.26 18.70 -42.09
C GLU A 138 -12.71 19.16 -43.51
N ASP A 139 -13.32 18.24 -44.27
CA ASP A 139 -13.74 18.53 -45.67
C ASP A 139 -15.01 19.36 -45.76
N PHE A 140 -15.98 19.14 -44.86
CA PHE A 140 -17.35 19.65 -44.98
C PHE A 140 -17.91 20.32 -43.72
N GLY A 141 -17.12 20.48 -42.65
CA GLY A 141 -17.55 21.07 -41.36
C GLY A 141 -18.77 20.33 -40.78
N ASP A 142 -19.73 21.07 -40.23
CA ASP A 142 -20.92 20.49 -39.58
C ASP A 142 -21.75 19.59 -40.55
N MET A 143 -21.78 19.91 -41.86
CA MET A 143 -22.43 19.05 -42.84
C MET A 143 -21.73 17.70 -43.00
N GLY A 144 -20.43 17.66 -42.78
CA GLY A 144 -19.65 16.43 -42.77
C GLY A 144 -20.00 15.55 -41.58
N LEU A 145 -20.13 16.12 -40.39
CA LEU A 145 -20.58 15.42 -39.18
C LEU A 145 -21.99 14.85 -39.34
N ASP A 146 -22.91 15.59 -40.00
CA ASP A 146 -24.26 15.11 -40.29
C ASP A 146 -24.26 13.90 -41.24
N LYS A 147 -23.43 13.93 -42.26
CA LYS A 147 -23.27 12.79 -43.18
C LYS A 147 -22.66 11.57 -42.49
N ALA A 148 -21.65 11.76 -41.66
CA ALA A 148 -21.05 10.70 -40.89
C ALA A 148 -22.05 10.07 -39.88
N TYR A 149 -22.82 10.91 -39.20
CA TYR A 149 -23.87 10.47 -38.30
C TYR A 149 -24.94 9.65 -39.02
N GLN A 150 -25.52 10.17 -40.11
CA GLN A 150 -26.55 9.46 -40.86
C GLN A 150 -26.07 8.11 -41.42
N LYS A 151 -24.81 8.03 -41.79
CA LYS A 151 -24.24 6.84 -42.42
C LYS A 151 -23.91 5.74 -41.42
N PHE A 152 -23.35 6.09 -40.26
CA PHE A 152 -22.76 5.11 -39.36
C PHE A 152 -23.45 5.04 -37.98
N PHE A 153 -24.16 6.11 -37.56
CA PHE A 153 -24.66 6.24 -36.20
C PHE A 153 -26.18 6.44 -36.11
N SER A 154 -26.89 6.17 -37.16
CA SER A 154 -28.37 6.34 -37.23
C SER A 154 -29.17 5.50 -36.23
N ALA A 155 -28.53 4.51 -35.61
CA ALA A 155 -29.13 3.69 -34.53
C ALA A 155 -29.16 4.39 -33.18
N PHE A 156 -28.47 5.50 -33.02
CA PHE A 156 -28.36 6.29 -31.78
C PHE A 156 -28.97 7.68 -32.01
N THR A 157 -29.30 8.38 -30.92
CA THR A 157 -29.77 9.77 -31.08
C THR A 157 -28.61 10.70 -31.42
N ARG A 158 -28.90 11.82 -32.09
CA ARG A 158 -27.87 12.80 -32.41
C ARG A 158 -27.21 13.38 -31.19
N GLU A 159 -27.99 13.62 -30.13
CA GLU A 159 -27.49 14.14 -28.86
C GLU A 159 -26.52 13.18 -28.19
N GLU A 160 -26.81 11.86 -28.19
CA GLU A 160 -25.92 10.82 -27.67
C GLU A 160 -24.62 10.77 -28.46
N PHE A 161 -24.69 10.84 -29.79
CA PHE A 161 -23.50 10.83 -30.64
C PHE A 161 -22.60 12.05 -30.39
N ASP A 162 -23.15 13.26 -30.37
CA ASP A 162 -22.41 14.49 -30.17
C ASP A 162 -21.78 14.51 -28.77
N ALA A 163 -22.50 14.07 -27.72
CA ALA A 163 -21.99 13.96 -26.39
C ALA A 163 -20.87 12.89 -26.24
N ALA A 164 -21.02 11.77 -26.93
CA ALA A 164 -20.03 10.70 -26.92
C ALA A 164 -18.76 11.10 -27.69
N LEU A 165 -18.89 11.75 -28.83
CA LEU A 165 -17.76 12.26 -29.61
C LEU A 165 -16.97 13.32 -28.82
N LEU A 166 -17.67 14.26 -28.19
CA LEU A 166 -17.06 15.28 -27.36
C LEU A 166 -16.28 14.66 -26.19
N ARG A 167 -16.89 13.73 -25.45
CA ARG A 167 -16.23 13.01 -24.34
C ARG A 167 -15.04 12.21 -24.83
N ARG A 168 -15.13 11.57 -25.98
CA ARG A 168 -14.02 10.80 -26.54
C ARG A 168 -12.82 11.68 -26.87
N ARG A 169 -13.05 12.86 -27.45
CA ARG A 169 -12.01 13.84 -27.74
C ARG A 169 -11.37 14.41 -26.47
N GLN A 170 -12.16 14.65 -25.43
CA GLN A 170 -11.66 15.10 -24.11
C GLN A 170 -10.85 14.02 -23.41
N ASN A 171 -11.32 12.76 -23.41
CA ASN A 171 -10.60 11.64 -22.79
C ASN A 171 -9.25 11.35 -23.45
N ILE A 172 -9.08 11.61 -24.72
CA ILE A 172 -7.77 11.51 -25.37
C ILE A 172 -6.79 12.54 -24.81
N LYS A 173 -7.23 13.75 -24.50
CA LYS A 173 -6.39 14.78 -23.86
C LYS A 173 -5.98 14.38 -22.43
N GLU A 174 -6.92 13.93 -21.62
CA GLU A 174 -6.63 13.46 -20.26
C GLU A 174 -5.66 12.27 -20.23
N PHE A 175 -5.81 11.33 -21.16
CA PHE A 175 -4.92 10.17 -21.26
C PHE A 175 -3.49 10.55 -21.68
N THR A 176 -3.35 11.56 -22.50
CA THR A 176 -2.02 12.06 -22.91
C THR A 176 -1.34 12.81 -21.78
N GLU A 177 -2.09 13.58 -21.00
CA GLU A 177 -1.60 14.33 -19.85
C GLU A 177 -1.19 13.39 -18.70
N ILE A 178 -1.96 12.34 -18.41
CA ILE A 178 -1.63 11.34 -17.39
C ILE A 178 -0.34 10.58 -17.77
N LYS A 179 -0.18 10.17 -19.02
CA LYS A 179 1.05 9.55 -19.51
C LYS A 179 2.27 10.46 -19.44
N GLN A 180 2.08 11.76 -19.62
CA GLN A 180 3.16 12.76 -19.51
C GLN A 180 3.54 13.05 -18.04
N MET A 181 2.66 12.80 -17.09
CA MET A 181 2.94 12.96 -15.65
C MET A 181 3.62 11.74 -15.02
N GLU A 182 3.61 10.58 -15.68
CA GLU A 182 4.30 9.35 -15.21
C GLU A 182 5.76 9.23 -15.71
N TYR A 183 6.22 10.15 -16.56
CA TYR A 183 7.59 10.27 -17.06
C TYR A 183 8.21 11.63 -16.72
#